data_aef0d1bb7ecc862fd86c8925ae305df6
#
_entry.id   aef0d1bb7ecc862fd86c8925ae305df6
#
_cell.length_a   1.000
_cell.length_b   1.000
_cell.length_c   1.000
_cell.angle_alpha   90.00
_cell.angle_beta   90.00
_cell.angle_gamma   90.00
#
_symmetry.space_group_name_H-M   'P 1'
#
loop_
_entity.id
_entity.type
_entity.pdbx_description
1 polymer ?
#
loop_
_entity_poly.entity_id
_entity_poly.type
_entity_poly.pdbx_seq_one_letter_code
_entity_poly.pdbx_strand_id
1 'polypeptide(L)'
;VYGKNPMFHLMNRIDTREDKYEIAMKISIDDGIEKIISLAEEYDGVIIGDISAGFRNQLVKLCYANNIRSYTVPKISDILLRSSVELNIFDSPLYLSRNFDGLALDQAFVKRAMDIVIASLMLVVSSPFFVVIAALIKGTDHGPVFYTQKRLTKGGKIFSIYKFRTMIVNAESKSGPVKAGERDARVLPVGRFLRATRLDELPQLLNIIKGDMSLVGPRPERPE
;
A
#
# COMPACT_ATOMS: atom_id res chain seq x y z
N VAL A 1 -15.40 -16.10 10.90
CA VAL A 1 -15.54 -16.05 12.38
C VAL A 1 -15.15 -14.66 12.85
N TYR A 2 -15.97 -14.03 13.67
CA TYR A 2 -15.74 -12.68 14.18
C TYR A 2 -15.94 -12.59 15.69
N GLY A 3 -15.30 -11.58 16.31
CA GLY A 3 -15.50 -11.21 17.71
C GLY A 3 -16.47 -10.02 17.85
N LYS A 4 -16.19 -9.12 18.80
CA LYS A 4 -17.05 -7.95 19.08
C LYS A 4 -17.23 -6.99 17.89
N ASN A 5 -16.27 -6.91 16.97
CA ASN A 5 -16.32 -6.07 15.77
C ASN A 5 -16.41 -6.94 14.52
N PRO A 6 -17.56 -7.02 13.85
CA PRO A 6 -17.63 -7.62 12.53
C PRO A 6 -16.79 -6.79 11.57
N MET A 7 -15.92 -7.46 10.82
CA MET A 7 -14.95 -6.82 9.91
C MET A 7 -15.64 -6.34 8.63
N PHE A 8 -16.54 -5.39 8.74
CA PHE A 8 -17.34 -4.87 7.62
C PHE A 8 -16.47 -4.44 6.42
N HIS A 9 -15.31 -3.83 6.67
CA HIS A 9 -14.43 -3.40 5.58
C HIS A 9 -13.83 -4.55 4.76
N LEU A 10 -13.45 -5.65 5.42
CA LEU A 10 -12.95 -6.83 4.70
C LEU A 10 -14.08 -7.53 3.96
N MET A 11 -15.24 -7.65 4.63
CA MET A 11 -16.43 -8.28 4.07
C MET A 11 -16.91 -7.55 2.81
N ASN A 12 -17.06 -6.23 2.86
CA ASN A 12 -17.44 -5.43 1.70
C ASN A 12 -16.42 -5.54 0.53
N ARG A 13 -15.14 -5.74 0.85
CA ARG A 13 -14.12 -5.96 -0.17
C ARG A 13 -14.19 -7.35 -0.80
N ILE A 14 -14.57 -8.36 -0.04
CA ILE A 14 -14.78 -9.73 -0.54
C ILE A 14 -16.04 -9.75 -1.40
N ASP A 15 -17.12 -9.12 -0.95
CA ASP A 15 -18.39 -9.02 -1.68
C ASP A 15 -18.25 -8.28 -3.03
N THR A 16 -17.21 -7.43 -3.22
CA THR A 16 -16.89 -6.83 -4.52
C THR A 16 -16.18 -7.77 -5.49
N ARG A 17 -15.80 -8.96 -5.07
CA ARG A 17 -15.05 -9.96 -5.86
C ARG A 17 -15.78 -11.30 -5.85
N GLU A 18 -17.06 -11.28 -6.20
CA GLU A 18 -17.93 -12.46 -6.33
C GLU A 18 -17.36 -13.54 -7.28
N ASP A 19 -16.47 -13.14 -8.19
CA ASP A 19 -15.75 -14.02 -9.09
C ASP A 19 -14.77 -14.99 -8.39
N LYS A 20 -14.39 -14.72 -7.13
CA LYS A 20 -13.36 -15.49 -6.41
C LYS A 20 -13.78 -16.01 -5.05
N TYR A 21 -14.59 -15.28 -4.33
CA TYR A 21 -14.93 -15.58 -2.95
C TYR A 21 -16.38 -15.24 -2.67
N GLU A 22 -17.07 -16.16 -2.01
CA GLU A 22 -18.42 -15.98 -1.50
C GLU A 22 -18.40 -16.17 0.02
N ILE A 23 -19.01 -15.25 0.77
CA ILE A 23 -19.16 -15.39 2.22
C ILE A 23 -20.47 -16.10 2.48
N ALA A 24 -20.43 -17.43 2.57
CA ALA A 24 -21.60 -18.25 2.79
C ALA A 24 -22.20 -18.07 4.18
N MET A 25 -21.37 -17.92 5.23
CA MET A 25 -21.86 -17.80 6.61
C MET A 25 -20.97 -16.90 7.47
N LYS A 26 -21.61 -16.25 8.46
CA LYS A 26 -20.97 -15.45 9.50
C LYS A 26 -21.28 -16.06 10.85
N ILE A 27 -20.25 -16.42 11.62
CA ILE A 27 -20.40 -17.04 12.92
C ILE A 27 -19.65 -16.24 13.99
N SER A 28 -20.29 -16.01 15.14
CA SER A 28 -19.64 -15.37 16.28
C SER A 28 -18.75 -16.36 17.03
N ILE A 29 -17.69 -15.86 17.65
CA ILE A 29 -16.86 -16.65 18.56
C ILE A 29 -17.64 -17.15 19.79
N ASP A 30 -18.68 -16.41 20.18
CA ASP A 30 -19.53 -16.74 21.32
C ASP A 30 -20.38 -18.00 21.07
N ASP A 31 -20.52 -18.45 19.82
CA ASP A 31 -21.20 -19.69 19.46
C ASP A 31 -20.44 -20.96 19.85
N GLY A 32 -19.17 -20.82 20.30
CA GLY A 32 -18.32 -21.91 20.75
C GLY A 32 -17.47 -22.53 19.64
N ILE A 33 -16.26 -22.95 20.02
CA ILE A 33 -15.25 -23.44 19.06
C ILE A 33 -15.67 -24.75 18.38
N GLU A 34 -16.31 -25.66 19.10
CA GLU A 34 -16.74 -26.95 18.56
C GLU A 34 -17.77 -26.78 17.44
N LYS A 35 -18.74 -25.87 17.62
CA LYS A 35 -19.71 -25.53 16.59
C LYS A 35 -19.07 -24.83 15.39
N ILE A 36 -18.08 -23.97 15.62
CA ILE A 36 -17.34 -23.32 14.54
C ILE A 36 -16.61 -24.35 13.67
N ILE A 37 -15.95 -25.32 14.30
CA ILE A 37 -15.20 -26.37 13.56
C ILE A 37 -16.16 -27.30 12.81
N SER A 38 -17.23 -27.76 13.44
CA SER A 38 -18.21 -28.65 12.76
C SER A 38 -18.83 -28.00 11.52
N LEU A 39 -19.15 -26.71 11.60
CA LEU A 39 -19.66 -25.96 10.45
C LEU A 39 -18.57 -25.70 9.40
N ALA A 40 -17.34 -25.47 9.84
CA ALA A 40 -16.23 -25.18 8.94
C ALA A 40 -15.85 -26.35 8.02
N GLU A 41 -16.17 -27.58 8.41
CA GLU A 41 -15.97 -28.80 7.60
C GLU A 41 -16.87 -28.82 6.34
N GLU A 42 -17.98 -28.08 6.35
CA GLU A 42 -18.92 -28.00 5.23
C GLU A 42 -18.51 -26.97 4.15
N TYR A 43 -17.46 -26.16 4.41
CA TYR A 43 -17.03 -25.05 3.56
C TYR A 43 -15.59 -25.18 3.11
N ASP A 44 -15.22 -24.47 2.05
CA ASP A 44 -13.86 -24.46 1.49
C ASP A 44 -12.80 -23.89 2.44
N GLY A 45 -13.19 -23.12 3.45
CA GLY A 45 -12.29 -22.56 4.43
C GLY A 45 -12.92 -21.53 5.35
N VAL A 46 -12.16 -21.16 6.36
CA VAL A 46 -12.59 -20.24 7.43
C VAL A 46 -11.76 -18.97 7.43
N ILE A 47 -12.41 -17.81 7.42
CA ILE A 47 -11.74 -16.53 7.66
C ILE A 47 -11.86 -16.19 9.14
N ILE A 48 -10.70 -16.10 9.80
CA ILE A 48 -10.58 -15.77 11.22
C ILE A 48 -10.32 -14.28 11.35
N GLY A 49 -11.29 -13.55 11.87
CA GLY A 49 -11.26 -12.12 12.02
C GLY A 49 -10.51 -11.61 13.25
N ASP A 50 -10.87 -10.41 13.69
CA ASP A 50 -10.28 -9.80 14.89
C ASP A 50 -10.91 -10.39 16.17
N ILE A 51 -10.30 -11.47 16.64
CA ILE A 51 -10.65 -12.18 17.87
C ILE A 51 -9.47 -12.18 18.84
N SER A 52 -9.68 -12.55 20.11
CA SER A 52 -8.59 -12.63 21.08
C SER A 52 -7.49 -13.59 20.65
N ALA A 53 -6.24 -13.33 21.04
CA ALA A 53 -5.09 -14.14 20.60
C ALA A 53 -5.19 -15.61 21.05
N GLY A 54 -5.72 -15.86 22.27
CA GLY A 54 -5.89 -17.20 22.78
C GLY A 54 -6.86 -18.02 21.93
N PHE A 55 -8.05 -17.49 21.67
CA PHE A 55 -9.05 -18.12 20.81
C PHE A 55 -8.56 -18.33 19.39
N ARG A 56 -7.89 -17.31 18.82
CA ARG A 56 -7.30 -17.40 17.49
C ARG A 56 -6.33 -18.58 17.38
N ASN A 57 -5.40 -18.67 18.33
CA ASN A 57 -4.42 -19.74 18.34
C ASN A 57 -5.04 -21.13 18.48
N GLN A 58 -6.07 -21.25 19.32
CA GLN A 58 -6.78 -22.49 19.49
C GLN A 58 -7.57 -22.87 18.21
N LEU A 59 -8.26 -21.91 17.61
CA LEU A 59 -9.01 -22.13 16.37
C LEU A 59 -8.11 -22.50 15.19
N VAL A 60 -6.97 -21.81 15.02
CA VAL A 60 -5.99 -22.14 13.98
C VAL A 60 -5.44 -23.55 14.15
N LYS A 61 -5.11 -23.97 15.40
CA LYS A 61 -4.64 -25.34 15.67
C LYS A 61 -5.68 -26.38 15.33
N LEU A 62 -6.94 -26.12 15.67
CA LEU A 62 -8.06 -27.05 15.38
C LEU A 62 -8.34 -27.12 13.88
N CYS A 63 -8.34 -25.98 13.19
CA CYS A 63 -8.45 -25.99 11.73
C CYS A 63 -7.33 -26.80 11.08
N TYR A 64 -6.10 -26.64 11.54
CA TYR A 64 -4.95 -27.40 11.05
C TYR A 64 -5.11 -28.92 11.33
N ALA A 65 -5.51 -29.27 12.55
CA ALA A 65 -5.70 -30.68 12.94
C ALA A 65 -6.82 -31.40 12.13
N ASN A 66 -7.87 -30.65 11.75
CA ASN A 66 -9.00 -31.16 10.97
C ASN A 66 -8.83 -30.91 9.46
N ASN A 67 -7.65 -30.50 9.00
CA ASN A 67 -7.35 -30.21 7.59
C ASN A 67 -8.29 -29.15 6.96
N ILE A 68 -8.76 -28.20 7.77
CA ILE A 68 -9.61 -27.10 7.35
C ILE A 68 -8.72 -25.92 6.94
N ARG A 69 -8.94 -25.38 5.74
CA ARG A 69 -8.21 -24.20 5.26
C ARG A 69 -8.59 -22.97 6.07
N SER A 70 -7.62 -22.29 6.69
CA SER A 70 -7.87 -21.09 7.49
C SER A 70 -7.12 -19.87 6.97
N TYR A 71 -7.82 -18.74 6.93
CA TYR A 71 -7.30 -17.42 6.58
C TYR A 71 -7.37 -16.53 7.81
N THR A 72 -6.24 -16.07 8.30
CA THR A 72 -6.18 -15.27 9.52
C THR A 72 -5.82 -13.82 9.21
N VAL A 73 -6.58 -12.89 9.74
CA VAL A 73 -6.22 -11.46 9.68
C VAL A 73 -5.04 -11.20 10.62
N PRO A 74 -3.89 -10.74 10.10
CA PRO A 74 -2.71 -10.56 10.91
C PRO A 74 -2.89 -9.42 11.92
N LYS A 75 -2.43 -9.63 13.14
CA LYS A 75 -2.24 -8.59 14.16
C LYS A 75 -0.86 -7.95 14.02
N ILE A 76 -0.65 -6.82 14.67
CA ILE A 76 0.65 -6.13 14.67
C ILE A 76 1.77 -7.06 15.14
N SER A 77 1.51 -7.89 16.17
CA SER A 77 2.46 -8.90 16.64
C SER A 77 2.88 -9.91 15.56
N ASP A 78 1.93 -10.35 14.73
CA ASP A 78 2.20 -11.31 13.66
C ASP A 78 3.05 -10.68 12.57
N ILE A 79 2.78 -9.40 12.25
CA ILE A 79 3.56 -8.62 11.27
C ILE A 79 4.99 -8.44 11.80
N LEU A 80 5.15 -8.11 13.08
CA LEU A 80 6.46 -7.94 13.71
C LEU A 80 7.26 -9.25 13.73
N LEU A 81 6.61 -10.36 14.09
CA LEU A 81 7.25 -11.69 14.08
C LEU A 81 7.65 -12.11 12.65
N ARG A 82 6.81 -11.85 11.67
CA ARG A 82 7.13 -12.15 10.27
C ARG A 82 8.30 -11.34 9.72
N SER A 83 8.52 -10.14 10.26
CA SER A 83 9.65 -9.26 9.89
C SER A 83 10.88 -9.48 10.74
N SER A 84 10.82 -10.33 11.77
CA SER A 84 11.95 -10.64 12.66
C SER A 84 12.96 -11.58 11.99
N VAL A 85 14.18 -11.55 12.48
CA VAL A 85 15.25 -12.47 12.04
C VAL A 85 15.25 -13.68 12.96
N GLU A 86 15.13 -14.87 12.38
CA GLU A 86 15.26 -16.11 13.13
C GLU A 86 16.73 -16.38 13.45
N LEU A 87 17.03 -16.56 14.72
CA LEU A 87 18.35 -16.92 15.24
C LEU A 87 18.24 -18.25 15.97
N ASN A 88 19.12 -19.18 15.65
CA ASN A 88 19.24 -20.42 16.40
C ASN A 88 20.32 -20.26 17.47
N ILE A 89 19.92 -20.20 18.73
CA ILE A 89 20.80 -20.12 19.87
C ILE A 89 20.59 -21.38 20.72
N PHE A 90 21.63 -22.20 20.90
CA PHE A 90 21.57 -23.46 21.63
C PHE A 90 20.42 -24.38 21.22
N ASP A 91 20.29 -24.63 19.91
CA ASP A 91 19.22 -25.44 19.28
C ASP A 91 17.79 -24.96 19.56
N SER A 92 17.65 -23.72 20.04
CA SER A 92 16.35 -23.07 20.23
C SER A 92 16.15 -21.94 19.22
N PRO A 93 15.07 -21.96 18.42
CA PRO A 93 14.76 -20.88 17.52
C PRO A 93 14.28 -19.65 18.31
N LEU A 94 14.97 -18.54 18.13
CA LEU A 94 14.61 -17.24 18.70
C LEU A 94 14.31 -16.23 17.59
N TYR A 95 13.25 -15.45 17.76
CA TYR A 95 12.90 -14.39 16.83
C TYR A 95 13.39 -13.04 17.34
N LEU A 96 14.43 -12.50 16.69
CA LEU A 96 14.95 -11.17 17.00
C LEU A 96 14.09 -10.10 16.29
N SER A 97 13.17 -9.49 17.02
CA SER A 97 12.49 -8.27 16.58
C SER A 97 13.43 -7.09 16.79
N ARG A 98 13.98 -6.57 15.70
CA ARG A 98 14.73 -5.31 15.77
C ARG A 98 13.73 -4.17 15.68
N ASN A 99 13.91 -3.14 16.51
CA ASN A 99 13.35 -1.83 16.22
C ASN A 99 13.90 -1.42 14.85
N PHE A 100 13.01 -1.28 13.88
CA PHE A 100 13.40 -0.85 12.55
C PHE A 100 13.78 0.64 12.60
N ASP A 101 14.94 0.96 13.10
CA ASP A 101 15.55 2.28 12.92
C ASP A 101 16.04 2.50 11.47
N GLY A 102 15.60 1.61 10.58
CA GLY A 102 15.99 1.66 9.18
C GLY A 102 17.34 0.98 8.92
N LEU A 103 17.98 1.43 7.84
CA LEU A 103 19.29 0.95 7.44
C LEU A 103 20.37 1.41 8.44
N ALA A 104 21.42 0.61 8.63
CA ALA A 104 22.62 1.06 9.34
C ALA A 104 23.18 2.33 8.66
N LEU A 105 23.90 3.16 9.40
CA LEU A 105 24.36 4.48 8.91
C LEU A 105 25.15 4.38 7.62
N ASP A 106 26.02 3.39 7.50
CA ASP A 106 26.78 3.09 6.28
C ASP A 106 25.88 2.70 5.10
N GLN A 107 24.91 1.81 5.35
CA GLN A 107 23.92 1.40 4.36
C GLN A 107 23.00 2.56 3.94
N ALA A 108 22.59 3.40 4.89
CA ALA A 108 21.79 4.59 4.61
C ALA A 108 22.55 5.60 3.76
N PHE A 109 23.85 5.78 4.03
CA PHE A 109 24.72 6.63 3.24
C PHE A 109 24.89 6.12 1.79
N VAL A 110 25.23 4.83 1.64
CA VAL A 110 25.35 4.19 0.32
C VAL A 110 24.05 4.28 -0.46
N LYS A 111 22.93 3.93 0.20
CA LYS A 111 21.60 4.06 -0.43
C LYS A 111 21.32 5.48 -0.88
N ARG A 112 21.61 6.48 -0.06
CA ARG A 112 21.39 7.89 -0.41
C ARG A 112 22.24 8.34 -1.56
N ALA A 113 23.52 7.94 -1.59
CA ALA A 113 24.41 8.22 -2.72
C ALA A 113 23.88 7.61 -4.02
N MET A 114 23.44 6.36 -3.99
CA MET A 114 22.79 5.69 -5.14
C MET A 114 21.52 6.41 -5.58
N ASP A 115 20.64 6.80 -4.66
CA ASP A 115 19.41 7.55 -4.96
C ASP A 115 19.74 8.85 -5.74
N ILE A 116 20.73 9.62 -5.29
CA ILE A 116 21.13 10.87 -5.92
C ILE A 116 21.74 10.62 -7.31
N VAL A 117 22.68 9.68 -7.42
CA VAL A 117 23.37 9.39 -8.69
C VAL A 117 22.36 8.91 -9.74
N ILE A 118 21.54 7.92 -9.40
CA ILE A 118 20.57 7.35 -10.34
C ILE A 118 19.50 8.39 -10.71
N ALA A 119 18.94 9.11 -9.72
CA ALA A 119 17.93 10.12 -10.00
C ALA A 119 18.47 11.26 -10.86
N SER A 120 19.73 11.69 -10.65
CA SER A 120 20.38 12.71 -11.47
C SER A 120 20.60 12.24 -12.90
N LEU A 121 21.08 11.02 -13.07
CA LEU A 121 21.26 10.41 -14.39
C LEU A 121 19.92 10.30 -15.14
N MET A 122 18.90 9.79 -14.46
CA MET A 122 17.55 9.70 -15.02
C MET A 122 16.98 11.07 -15.38
N LEU A 123 17.22 12.11 -14.57
CA LEU A 123 16.78 13.46 -14.86
C LEU A 123 17.45 14.03 -16.12
N VAL A 124 18.76 13.82 -16.28
CA VAL A 124 19.50 14.24 -17.50
C VAL A 124 18.96 13.51 -18.74
N VAL A 125 18.82 12.18 -18.67
CA VAL A 125 18.32 11.37 -19.80
C VAL A 125 16.88 11.73 -20.14
N SER A 126 16.04 12.02 -19.15
CA SER A 126 14.63 12.38 -19.35
C SER A 126 14.41 13.86 -19.70
N SER A 127 15.43 14.72 -19.61
CA SER A 127 15.29 16.17 -19.83
C SER A 127 14.63 16.55 -21.16
N PRO A 128 14.92 15.94 -22.33
CA PRO A 128 14.20 16.27 -23.56
C PRO A 128 12.72 15.96 -23.48
N PHE A 129 12.32 14.90 -22.77
CA PHE A 129 10.92 14.58 -22.55
C PHE A 129 10.20 15.63 -21.69
N PHE A 130 10.90 16.24 -20.73
CA PHE A 130 10.33 17.33 -19.94
C PHE A 130 9.91 18.50 -20.82
N VAL A 131 10.74 18.89 -21.80
CA VAL A 131 10.43 20.00 -22.72
C VAL A 131 9.22 19.65 -23.59
N VAL A 132 9.20 18.45 -24.17
CA VAL A 132 8.10 17.98 -25.04
C VAL A 132 6.79 17.90 -24.24
N ILE A 133 6.79 17.28 -23.06
CA ILE A 133 5.62 17.14 -22.21
C ILE A 133 5.11 18.51 -21.75
N ALA A 134 6.02 19.41 -21.36
CA ALA A 134 5.67 20.77 -20.98
C ALA A 134 4.99 21.53 -22.12
N ALA A 135 5.50 21.44 -23.35
CA ALA A 135 4.91 22.06 -24.53
C ALA A 135 3.52 21.48 -24.84
N LEU A 136 3.33 20.16 -24.75
CA LEU A 136 2.04 19.50 -24.97
C LEU A 136 1.00 19.93 -23.92
N ILE A 137 1.37 19.96 -22.64
CA ILE A 137 0.44 20.41 -21.59
C ILE A 137 0.08 21.88 -21.79
N LYS A 138 1.07 22.72 -22.07
CA LYS A 138 0.87 24.16 -22.26
C LYS A 138 0.01 24.45 -23.49
N GLY A 139 0.16 23.68 -24.57
CA GLY A 139 -0.63 23.79 -25.77
C GLY A 139 -2.09 23.32 -25.64
N THR A 140 -2.42 22.56 -24.59
CA THR A 140 -3.78 22.04 -24.39
C THR A 140 -4.73 23.07 -23.77
N ASP A 141 -4.31 23.75 -22.70
CA ASP A 141 -5.18 24.67 -21.94
C ASP A 141 -4.43 25.87 -21.34
N HIS A 142 -3.19 26.11 -21.73
CA HIS A 142 -2.32 27.23 -21.33
C HIS A 142 -2.07 27.33 -19.80
N GLY A 143 -2.54 26.37 -19.01
CA GLY A 143 -2.35 26.33 -17.56
C GLY A 143 -0.94 25.92 -17.10
N PRO A 144 -0.71 25.73 -15.80
CA PRO A 144 0.60 25.34 -15.26
C PRO A 144 1.00 23.94 -15.73
N VAL A 145 2.30 23.74 -16.00
CA VAL A 145 2.86 22.46 -16.45
C VAL A 145 2.93 21.44 -15.32
N PHE A 146 3.31 21.93 -14.14
CA PHE A 146 3.50 21.10 -12.95
C PHE A 146 2.30 21.17 -12.01
N TYR A 147 2.04 20.06 -11.36
CA TYR A 147 1.10 19.91 -10.28
C TYR A 147 1.85 19.49 -9.01
N THR A 148 1.45 20.03 -7.89
CA THR A 148 2.03 19.69 -6.59
C THR A 148 0.94 19.22 -5.63
N GLN A 149 1.26 18.22 -4.79
CA GLN A 149 0.36 17.70 -3.77
C GLN A 149 1.13 17.42 -2.49
N LYS A 150 0.54 17.76 -1.35
CA LYS A 150 1.13 17.46 -0.04
C LYS A 150 1.11 15.95 0.22
N ARG A 151 2.22 15.43 0.72
CA ARG A 151 2.43 14.03 1.08
C ARG A 151 3.25 13.93 2.36
N LEU A 152 3.20 12.75 2.99
CA LEU A 152 4.00 12.44 4.17
C LEU A 152 5.29 11.72 3.76
N THR A 153 6.42 12.15 4.32
CA THR A 153 7.71 11.45 4.23
C THR A 153 8.07 10.83 5.59
N LYS A 154 9.27 10.26 5.68
CA LYS A 154 9.78 9.62 6.90
C LYS A 154 9.62 10.56 8.11
N GLY A 155 9.14 9.99 9.24
CA GLY A 155 8.90 10.75 10.46
C GLY A 155 7.67 11.66 10.44
N GLY A 156 6.72 11.44 9.51
CA GLY A 156 5.46 12.21 9.45
C GLY A 156 5.62 13.64 8.93
N LYS A 157 6.78 13.99 8.35
CA LYS A 157 7.00 15.34 7.79
C LYS A 157 6.23 15.51 6.48
N ILE A 158 5.65 16.68 6.29
CA ILE A 158 4.91 17.02 5.06
C ILE A 158 5.87 17.60 4.02
N PHE A 159 5.79 17.05 2.80
CA PHE A 159 6.49 17.59 1.64
C PHE A 159 5.56 17.73 0.43
N SER A 160 5.98 18.43 -0.61
CA SER A 160 5.23 18.60 -1.84
C SER A 160 5.81 17.68 -2.92
N ILE A 161 5.03 16.68 -3.34
CA ILE A 161 5.39 15.81 -4.46
C ILE A 161 5.15 16.55 -5.77
N TYR A 162 6.11 16.47 -6.70
CA TYR A 162 6.01 17.08 -8.03
C TYR A 162 5.51 16.06 -9.05
N LYS A 163 4.59 16.51 -9.93
CA LYS A 163 4.09 15.74 -11.08
C LYS A 163 3.86 16.66 -12.27
N PHE A 164 3.84 16.11 -13.47
CA PHE A 164 3.23 16.80 -14.59
C PHE A 164 1.72 16.86 -14.39
N ARG A 165 1.12 17.99 -14.76
CA ARG A 165 -0.33 18.16 -14.68
C ARG A 165 -1.01 17.34 -15.78
N THR A 166 -1.87 16.43 -15.36
CA THR A 166 -2.62 15.52 -16.23
C THR A 166 -4.12 15.81 -16.26
N MET A 167 -4.58 16.78 -15.47
CA MET A 167 -5.98 17.18 -15.37
C MET A 167 -6.14 18.68 -15.66
N ILE A 168 -7.39 19.07 -15.99
CA ILE A 168 -7.75 20.49 -16.16
C ILE A 168 -7.48 21.29 -14.89
N VAL A 169 -7.30 22.60 -15.02
CA VAL A 169 -7.15 23.50 -13.87
C VAL A 169 -8.38 23.39 -12.97
N ASN A 170 -8.16 23.33 -11.65
CA ASN A 170 -9.21 23.20 -10.63
C ASN A 170 -10.08 21.90 -10.74
N ALA A 171 -9.53 20.82 -11.28
CA ALA A 171 -10.25 19.55 -11.42
C ALA A 171 -10.84 18.99 -10.09
N GLU A 172 -10.23 19.30 -8.95
CA GLU A 172 -10.68 18.84 -7.62
C GLU A 172 -11.59 19.86 -6.90
N SER A 173 -11.82 21.07 -7.45
CA SER A 173 -12.58 22.12 -6.77
C SER A 173 -14.06 21.78 -6.56
N LYS A 174 -14.67 21.00 -7.46
CA LYS A 174 -16.08 20.63 -7.40
C LYS A 174 -16.36 19.27 -6.76
N SER A 175 -15.43 18.34 -6.82
CA SER A 175 -15.63 16.94 -6.42
C SER A 175 -14.71 16.47 -5.29
N GLY A 176 -13.82 17.34 -4.80
CA GLY A 176 -12.78 16.94 -3.85
C GLY A 176 -11.77 15.96 -4.45
N PRO A 177 -10.89 15.37 -3.63
CA PRO A 177 -9.83 14.46 -4.06
C PRO A 177 -10.37 13.04 -4.36
N VAL A 178 -11.15 12.90 -5.43
CA VAL A 178 -11.68 11.61 -5.90
C VAL A 178 -10.69 10.96 -6.86
N LYS A 179 -10.53 9.61 -6.77
CA LYS A 179 -9.73 8.85 -7.74
C LYS A 179 -10.32 9.01 -9.13
N ALA A 180 -9.47 9.35 -10.11
CA ALA A 180 -9.89 9.42 -11.50
C ALA A 180 -10.21 8.02 -12.02
N GLY A 181 -11.40 7.84 -12.61
CA GLY A 181 -11.78 6.65 -13.35
C GLY A 181 -11.14 6.62 -14.75
N GLU A 182 -11.30 5.51 -15.48
CA GLU A 182 -10.72 5.32 -16.82
C GLU A 182 -11.19 6.36 -17.86
N ARG A 183 -12.43 6.85 -17.74
CA ARG A 183 -13.03 7.83 -18.65
C ARG A 183 -13.36 9.17 -17.99
N ASP A 184 -12.53 9.58 -17.03
CA ASP A 184 -12.74 10.83 -16.30
C ASP A 184 -12.55 12.04 -17.25
N ALA A 185 -13.61 12.83 -17.43
CA ALA A 185 -13.62 14.02 -18.28
C ALA A 185 -12.65 15.13 -17.83
N ARG A 186 -12.19 15.09 -16.57
CA ARG A 186 -11.23 16.04 -16.02
C ARG A 186 -9.79 15.78 -16.49
N VAL A 187 -9.53 14.60 -17.08
CA VAL A 187 -8.20 14.22 -17.55
C VAL A 187 -7.95 14.75 -18.94
N LEU A 188 -6.87 15.51 -19.11
CA LEU A 188 -6.44 16.02 -20.42
C LEU A 188 -6.15 14.86 -21.39
N PRO A 189 -6.36 15.03 -22.71
CA PRO A 189 -6.02 14.00 -23.69
C PRO A 189 -4.58 13.51 -23.56
N VAL A 190 -3.61 14.43 -23.47
CA VAL A 190 -2.19 14.12 -23.21
C VAL A 190 -2.00 13.50 -21.82
N GLY A 191 -2.81 13.88 -20.84
CA GLY A 191 -2.77 13.37 -19.47
C GLY A 191 -3.10 11.87 -19.38
N ARG A 192 -3.97 11.35 -20.25
CA ARG A 192 -4.27 9.90 -20.31
C ARG A 192 -3.01 9.10 -20.69
N PHE A 193 -2.31 9.55 -21.72
CA PHE A 193 -1.06 8.92 -22.14
C PHE A 193 0.01 9.00 -21.05
N LEU A 194 0.20 10.17 -20.44
CA LEU A 194 1.19 10.37 -19.38
C LEU A 194 0.93 9.46 -18.17
N ARG A 195 -0.33 9.28 -17.77
CA ARG A 195 -0.73 8.38 -16.68
C ARG A 195 -0.53 6.90 -17.03
N ALA A 196 -0.89 6.50 -18.26
CA ALA A 196 -0.72 5.13 -18.72
C ALA A 196 0.76 4.71 -18.73
N THR A 197 1.65 5.64 -19.11
CA THR A 197 3.10 5.42 -19.20
C THR A 197 3.86 5.79 -17.92
N ARG A 198 3.20 6.36 -16.92
CA ARG A 198 3.82 6.90 -15.69
C ARG A 198 4.80 8.06 -15.92
N LEU A 199 4.81 8.65 -17.11
CA LEU A 199 5.66 9.81 -17.40
C LEU A 199 5.26 11.06 -16.61
N ASP A 200 4.02 11.12 -16.13
CA ASP A 200 3.55 12.18 -15.23
C ASP A 200 4.31 12.22 -13.88
N GLU A 201 4.97 11.14 -13.50
CA GLU A 201 5.71 11.04 -12.24
C GLU A 201 7.22 11.38 -12.39
N LEU A 202 7.72 11.62 -13.62
CA LEU A 202 9.14 12.01 -13.83
C LEU A 202 9.61 13.20 -12.96
N PRO A 203 8.81 14.26 -12.69
CA PRO A 203 9.26 15.34 -11.83
C PRO A 203 9.55 14.94 -10.38
N GLN A 204 9.13 13.74 -9.93
CA GLN A 204 9.45 13.21 -8.61
C GLN A 204 10.96 12.94 -8.44
N LEU A 205 11.71 12.80 -9.53
CA LEU A 205 13.17 12.71 -9.49
C LEU A 205 13.79 13.91 -8.74
N LEU A 206 13.18 15.09 -8.83
CA LEU A 206 13.58 16.26 -8.04
C LEU A 206 13.34 16.07 -6.54
N ASN A 207 12.24 15.43 -6.15
CA ASN A 207 12.00 15.11 -4.75
C ASN A 207 13.01 14.09 -4.22
N ILE A 208 13.43 13.12 -5.05
CA ILE A 208 14.46 12.16 -4.67
C ILE A 208 15.79 12.86 -4.45
N ILE A 209 16.21 13.75 -5.36
CA ILE A 209 17.44 14.52 -5.22
C ILE A 209 17.40 15.43 -3.98
N LYS A 210 16.25 16.04 -3.66
CA LYS A 210 16.06 16.85 -2.44
C LYS A 210 16.13 16.02 -1.15
N GLY A 211 15.79 14.71 -1.21
CA GLY A 211 15.74 13.84 -0.04
C GLY A 211 14.35 13.68 0.57
N ASP A 212 13.33 14.19 -0.07
CA ASP A 212 11.95 13.99 0.34
C ASP A 212 11.48 12.54 0.14
N MET A 213 12.07 11.87 -0.86
CA MET A 213 11.75 10.52 -1.31
C MET A 213 13.02 9.72 -1.61
N SER A 214 12.86 8.41 -1.79
CA SER A 214 13.87 7.48 -2.30
C SER A 214 13.32 6.77 -3.54
N LEU A 215 14.21 6.30 -4.42
CA LEU A 215 13.84 5.49 -5.59
C LEU A 215 13.10 4.21 -5.20
N VAL A 216 13.56 3.57 -4.12
CA VAL A 216 12.97 2.36 -3.58
C VAL A 216 12.50 2.63 -2.16
N GLY A 217 11.20 2.54 -1.95
CA GLY A 217 10.59 2.79 -0.65
C GLY A 217 9.06 2.74 -0.70
N PRO A 218 8.39 2.87 0.44
CA PRO A 218 6.93 2.93 0.49
C PRO A 218 6.42 4.18 -0.24
N ARG A 219 5.24 4.06 -0.84
CA ARG A 219 4.60 5.20 -1.51
C ARG A 219 4.14 6.23 -0.48
N PRO A 220 4.46 7.53 -0.67
CA PRO A 220 4.05 8.56 0.26
C PRO A 220 2.53 8.70 0.33
N GLU A 221 1.98 8.69 1.54
CA GLU A 221 0.55 8.86 1.78
C GLU A 221 0.13 10.33 1.84
N ARG A 222 -1.17 10.59 1.73
CA ARG A 222 -1.72 11.94 1.93
C ARG A 222 -1.77 12.21 3.44
N PRO A 223 -1.48 13.43 3.90
CA PRO A 223 -1.84 13.83 5.25
C PRO A 223 -3.38 13.84 5.36
N GLU A 224 -3.88 13.30 6.46
CA GLU A 224 -5.30 13.38 6.83
C GLU A 224 -5.70 14.79 7.23
#